data_2c026fbbd0d7314a8114c01ba622772a
#
_entry.id   2c026fbbd0d7314a8114c01ba622772a
#
_cell.length_a   1.000
_cell.length_b   1.000
_cell.length_c   1.000
_cell.angle_alpha   90.00
_cell.angle_beta   90.00
_cell.angle_gamma   90.00
#
_symmetry.space_group_name_H-M   'P 1'
#
loop_
_entity.id
_entity.type
_entity.pdbx_description
1 polymer ?
#
loop_
_entity_poly.entity_id
_entity_poly.type
_entity_poly.pdbx_seq_one_letter_code
_entity_poly.pdbx_strand_id
1 'polypeptide(L)'
;MIRLRCSLIILLLLFCSLNLRAEQIPKPKDNDKNEEIVRGYFRQNGTQLSFDIISSQLPLNELWMHRVESISPRLSVQISDNGKRLLLNTESNLPTVVKVKVRSYIVRKRDLELTVSQIQTIGTHNSYHIAPHSTVMKLIRSVMPSQADGISYTHRPLSEQLNLLGMRKFELDLFHDTKGGAYSSPVGAVMANGSNWKTKHPEFDEEAMSKTGMKIIHFPNFDFRSNTPTLKAALEEINRWSRRNSYHIPIMILIETKKVNRSTNIEENSTFQVQDFLALEKEILSILDISQIITPDNVRGKFDSLNKAVTMKGWPSLYQARGRLIFALDNQGEERINYLTLHPELKGALMFVSSPPGNPESAFLKINDPVRNYSAIKNRVKEGYLVRTRADSDLAEARNNDYSKMKKAFSSGAQYISTDFPESVKGVSSYRVSFPGDVRPGRLNPLFYPAEEANALEGMSGAVLIRNFLLNIPKTESKEKN
;
A
#
# COMPACT_ATOMS: atom_id res chain seq x y z
N MET A 1 -17.84 -27.84 -60.29
CA MET A 1 -17.12 -27.95 -59.02
C MET A 1 -15.81 -27.12 -58.99
N ILE A 2 -15.77 -25.93 -59.62
CA ILE A 2 -14.56 -25.07 -59.75
C ILE A 2 -14.81 -23.59 -59.29
N ARG A 3 -16.03 -23.25 -58.85
CA ARG A 3 -16.35 -21.86 -58.44
C ARG A 3 -16.36 -21.58 -56.91
N LEU A 4 -16.07 -22.59 -56.07
CA LEU A 4 -16.08 -22.40 -54.59
C LEU A 4 -14.68 -22.31 -53.96
N ARG A 5 -13.58 -22.38 -54.71
CA ARG A 5 -12.21 -22.28 -54.16
C ARG A 5 -11.55 -20.91 -54.24
N CYS A 6 -12.08 -19.98 -55.05
CA CYS A 6 -11.50 -18.62 -55.15
C CYS A 6 -11.98 -17.62 -54.07
N SER A 7 -13.15 -17.87 -53.47
CA SER A 7 -13.67 -16.93 -52.43
C SER A 7 -13.02 -17.09 -51.04
N LEU A 8 -12.41 -18.26 -50.76
CA LEU A 8 -11.78 -18.50 -49.47
C LEU A 8 -10.34 -17.93 -49.37
N ILE A 9 -9.68 -17.77 -50.54
CA ILE A 9 -8.31 -17.23 -50.60
C ILE A 9 -8.33 -15.70 -50.53
N ILE A 10 -9.37 -15.02 -51.01
CA ILE A 10 -9.51 -13.56 -50.94
C ILE A 10 -9.90 -13.13 -49.51
N LEU A 11 -10.63 -13.93 -48.74
CA LEU A 11 -10.96 -13.64 -47.34
C LEU A 11 -9.75 -13.81 -46.40
N LEU A 12 -8.82 -14.70 -46.70
CA LEU A 12 -7.56 -14.88 -45.95
C LEU A 12 -6.54 -13.76 -46.23
N LEU A 13 -6.57 -13.14 -47.42
CA LEU A 13 -5.67 -12.03 -47.76
C LEU A 13 -6.15 -10.67 -47.20
N LEU A 14 -7.44 -10.50 -46.93
CA LEU A 14 -8.00 -9.31 -46.28
C LEU A 14 -7.82 -9.31 -44.77
N PHE A 15 -7.60 -10.46 -44.12
CA PHE A 15 -7.25 -10.56 -42.71
C PHE A 15 -5.74 -10.40 -42.44
N CYS A 16 -4.87 -10.56 -43.45
CA CYS A 16 -3.42 -10.39 -43.32
C CYS A 16 -2.93 -8.93 -43.40
N SER A 17 -3.76 -7.97 -43.87
CA SER A 17 -3.33 -6.58 -44.05
C SER A 17 -3.60 -5.62 -42.89
N LEU A 18 -4.13 -6.11 -41.75
CA LEU A 18 -4.38 -5.33 -40.55
C LEU A 18 -3.51 -5.72 -39.35
N ASN A 19 -2.56 -6.63 -39.51
CA ASN A 19 -1.55 -6.93 -38.52
C ASN A 19 -0.36 -5.95 -38.69
N LEU A 20 -0.40 -4.84 -38.02
CA LEU A 20 0.79 -4.00 -37.80
C LEU A 20 1.88 -4.87 -37.16
N ARG A 21 2.94 -5.15 -37.94
CA ARG A 21 4.09 -5.95 -37.52
C ARG A 21 4.67 -5.41 -36.21
N ALA A 22 4.62 -6.21 -35.17
CA ALA A 22 5.59 -6.11 -34.07
C ALA A 22 6.92 -6.63 -34.64
N GLU A 23 7.89 -5.74 -34.89
CA GLU A 23 9.24 -6.16 -35.26
C GLU A 23 9.90 -6.79 -34.04
N GLN A 24 10.15 -8.11 -34.09
CA GLN A 24 10.96 -8.82 -33.11
C GLN A 24 12.43 -8.50 -33.36
N ILE A 25 13.10 -7.90 -32.39
CA ILE A 25 14.55 -7.73 -32.39
C ILE A 25 15.19 -9.04 -31.90
N PRO A 26 16.35 -9.45 -32.46
CA PRO A 26 17.08 -10.61 -31.98
C PRO A 26 17.37 -10.49 -30.48
N LYS A 27 17.19 -11.58 -29.75
CA LYS A 27 17.40 -11.67 -28.29
C LYS A 27 18.79 -11.18 -27.92
N PRO A 28 18.94 -10.28 -26.92
CA PRO A 28 20.25 -9.97 -26.36
C PRO A 28 20.85 -11.25 -25.75
N LYS A 29 22.09 -11.51 -26.06
CA LYS A 29 22.90 -12.52 -25.35
C LYS A 29 23.32 -11.89 -24.04
N ASP A 30 22.83 -12.40 -22.95
CA ASP A 30 23.30 -12.49 -21.58
C ASP A 30 22.33 -12.09 -20.48
N ASN A 31 22.20 -13.06 -19.57
CA ASN A 31 21.83 -13.07 -18.15
C ASN A 31 20.43 -12.68 -17.65
N ASP A 32 19.54 -12.08 -18.42
CA ASP A 32 18.13 -11.97 -18.03
C ASP A 32 17.24 -12.79 -18.97
N LYS A 33 17.19 -14.10 -18.76
CA LYS A 33 16.45 -15.05 -19.61
C LYS A 33 14.94 -14.81 -19.70
N ASN A 34 14.40 -13.78 -19.01
CA ASN A 34 12.97 -13.52 -18.90
C ASN A 34 12.56 -12.09 -19.34
N GLU A 35 13.45 -11.27 -19.90
CA GLU A 35 13.11 -9.95 -20.43
C GLU A 35 12.90 -9.96 -21.93
N GLU A 36 11.73 -9.51 -22.38
CA GLU A 36 11.35 -9.36 -23.78
C GLU A 36 11.14 -7.87 -24.11
N ILE A 37 11.64 -7.41 -25.26
CA ILE A 37 11.39 -6.07 -25.77
C ILE A 37 10.33 -6.16 -26.88
N VAL A 38 9.18 -5.52 -26.66
CA VAL A 38 8.08 -5.45 -27.62
C VAL A 38 7.93 -4.02 -28.13
N ARG A 39 7.94 -3.83 -29.45
CA ARG A 39 7.69 -2.54 -30.09
C ARG A 39 6.30 -2.50 -30.70
N GLY A 40 5.64 -1.35 -30.63
CA GLY A 40 4.31 -1.21 -31.19
C GLY A 40 3.82 0.23 -31.18
N TYR A 41 2.57 0.37 -31.56
CA TYR A 41 1.87 1.66 -31.59
C TYR A 41 0.62 1.57 -30.72
N PHE A 42 0.34 2.66 -29.99
CA PHE A 42 -0.97 2.84 -29.39
C PHE A 42 -2.03 2.98 -30.49
N ARG A 43 -3.20 2.41 -30.26
CA ARG A 43 -4.40 2.67 -31.06
C ARG A 43 -5.20 3.77 -30.39
N GLN A 44 -5.57 4.77 -31.16
CA GLN A 44 -6.42 5.86 -30.63
C GLN A 44 -7.88 5.46 -30.75
N ASN A 45 -8.62 5.64 -29.66
CA ASN A 45 -10.06 5.50 -29.62
C ASN A 45 -10.63 6.68 -28.80
N GLY A 46 -11.10 7.72 -29.49
CA GLY A 46 -11.51 8.96 -28.88
C GLY A 46 -10.37 9.66 -28.12
N THR A 47 -10.54 9.89 -26.85
CA THR A 47 -9.55 10.51 -25.93
C THR A 47 -8.62 9.49 -25.25
N GLN A 48 -8.71 8.22 -25.60
CA GLN A 48 -7.92 7.16 -24.99
C GLN A 48 -7.03 6.44 -26.01
N LEU A 49 -5.79 6.23 -25.64
CA LEU A 49 -4.85 5.37 -26.36
C LEU A 49 -4.84 3.98 -25.73
N SER A 50 -4.85 2.94 -26.52
CA SER A 50 -4.81 1.55 -26.05
C SER A 50 -3.78 0.72 -26.81
N PHE A 51 -3.17 -0.25 -26.09
CA PHE A 51 -2.26 -1.24 -26.66
C PHE A 51 -2.53 -2.61 -26.05
N ASP A 52 -2.68 -3.65 -26.90
CA ASP A 52 -2.94 -5.01 -26.44
C ASP A 52 -1.64 -5.66 -25.93
N ILE A 53 -1.64 -6.07 -24.64
CA ILE A 53 -0.48 -6.70 -23.98
C ILE A 53 -0.35 -8.18 -24.35
N ILE A 54 -1.45 -8.80 -24.80
CA ILE A 54 -1.48 -10.23 -25.13
C ILE A 54 -0.59 -10.46 -26.33
N SER A 55 0.50 -11.19 -26.12
CA SER A 55 1.30 -11.75 -27.18
C SER A 55 0.92 -13.20 -27.41
N SER A 56 1.13 -13.67 -28.63
CA SER A 56 0.99 -15.07 -29.03
C SER A 56 1.92 -16.04 -28.28
N GLN A 57 2.78 -15.53 -27.41
CA GLN A 57 3.78 -16.30 -26.65
C GLN A 57 3.33 -16.69 -25.24
N LEU A 58 2.21 -16.16 -24.74
CA LEU A 58 1.65 -16.58 -23.45
C LEU A 58 0.84 -17.86 -23.66
N PRO A 59 1.04 -18.90 -22.82
CA PRO A 59 0.21 -20.09 -22.85
C PRO A 59 -1.26 -19.74 -22.73
N LEU A 60 -2.09 -20.14 -23.70
CA LEU A 60 -3.52 -19.79 -23.79
C LEU A 60 -4.38 -20.46 -22.70
N ASN A 61 -3.86 -21.52 -22.09
CA ASN A 61 -4.54 -22.32 -21.06
C ASN A 61 -4.29 -21.80 -19.62
N GLU A 62 -3.50 -20.72 -19.44
CA GLU A 62 -3.19 -20.15 -18.14
C GLU A 62 -3.76 -18.74 -18.03
N LEU A 63 -4.23 -18.40 -16.81
CA LEU A 63 -4.65 -17.05 -16.48
C LEU A 63 -3.45 -16.23 -16.03
N TRP A 64 -3.21 -15.12 -16.70
CA TRP A 64 -2.10 -14.22 -16.42
C TRP A 64 -2.58 -12.92 -15.77
N MET A 65 -1.84 -12.47 -14.77
CA MET A 65 -1.99 -11.16 -14.17
C MET A 65 -0.83 -10.26 -14.62
N HIS A 66 -1.16 -9.10 -15.17
CA HIS A 66 -0.18 -8.13 -15.64
C HIS A 66 -0.14 -6.91 -14.72
N ARG A 67 1.06 -6.40 -14.45
CA ARG A 67 1.27 -5.18 -13.66
C ARG A 67 2.30 -4.28 -14.33
N VAL A 68 2.02 -2.97 -14.34
CA VAL A 68 2.98 -1.97 -14.82
C VAL A 68 4.06 -1.79 -13.74
N GLU A 69 5.31 -2.09 -14.08
CA GLU A 69 6.46 -1.92 -13.16
C GLU A 69 7.02 -0.51 -13.25
N SER A 70 7.16 0.03 -14.46
CA SER A 70 7.65 1.38 -14.69
C SER A 70 7.17 1.97 -16.00
N ILE A 71 7.12 3.30 -16.06
CA ILE A 71 6.76 4.08 -17.23
C ILE A 71 7.76 5.21 -17.39
N SER A 72 8.19 5.49 -18.64
CA SER A 72 9.04 6.61 -18.97
C SER A 72 8.61 7.23 -20.32
N PRO A 73 8.34 8.53 -20.41
CA PRO A 73 8.26 9.48 -19.28
C PRO A 73 7.14 9.15 -18.31
N ARG A 74 7.09 9.81 -17.15
CA ARG A 74 6.10 9.54 -16.09
C ARG A 74 4.70 9.94 -16.55
N LEU A 75 3.92 8.95 -16.93
CA LEU A 75 2.54 9.07 -17.40
C LEU A 75 1.65 8.07 -16.64
N SER A 76 0.36 8.39 -16.52
CA SER A 76 -0.61 7.44 -16.00
C SER A 76 -0.98 6.44 -17.08
N VAL A 77 -0.51 5.20 -16.94
CA VAL A 77 -0.91 4.08 -17.78
C VAL A 77 -1.58 3.05 -16.91
N GLN A 78 -2.80 2.67 -17.28
CA GLN A 78 -3.58 1.67 -16.58
C GLN A 78 -3.60 0.37 -17.37
N ILE A 79 -3.78 -0.75 -16.69
CA ILE A 79 -4.10 -2.02 -17.31
C ILE A 79 -5.62 -2.19 -17.19
N SER A 80 -6.30 -2.49 -18.31
CA SER A 80 -7.74 -2.71 -18.32
C SER A 80 -8.14 -3.86 -17.38
N ASP A 81 -9.39 -3.86 -16.90
CA ASP A 81 -9.91 -4.83 -15.91
C ASP A 81 -9.76 -6.29 -16.35
N ASN A 82 -9.77 -6.56 -17.65
CA ASN A 82 -9.50 -7.89 -18.19
C ASN A 82 -8.00 -8.20 -18.30
N GLY A 83 -7.11 -7.30 -17.84
CA GLY A 83 -5.65 -7.49 -17.82
C GLY A 83 -4.99 -7.52 -19.21
N LYS A 84 -5.70 -7.19 -20.29
CA LYS A 84 -5.27 -7.45 -21.66
C LYS A 84 -4.74 -6.22 -22.38
N ARG A 85 -4.98 -5.02 -21.87
CA ARG A 85 -4.65 -3.76 -22.54
C ARG A 85 -3.95 -2.77 -21.63
N LEU A 86 -2.96 -2.07 -22.16
CA LEU A 86 -2.45 -0.82 -21.61
C LEU A 86 -3.36 0.31 -22.09
N LEU A 87 -3.83 1.14 -21.19
CA LEU A 87 -4.68 2.31 -21.44
C LEU A 87 -3.94 3.57 -21.03
N LEU A 88 -3.87 4.56 -21.92
CA LEU A 88 -3.26 5.87 -21.68
C LEU A 88 -4.27 6.94 -22.07
N ASN A 89 -4.52 7.88 -21.17
CA ASN A 89 -5.39 9.04 -21.45
C ASN A 89 -4.64 10.09 -22.25
N THR A 90 -5.30 10.67 -23.27
CA THR A 90 -4.73 11.69 -24.16
C THR A 90 -4.92 13.08 -23.58
N GLU A 91 -4.25 13.41 -22.50
CA GLU A 91 -4.10 14.80 -22.09
C GLU A 91 -2.92 15.44 -22.83
N SER A 92 -2.99 16.75 -23.11
CA SER A 92 -2.08 17.51 -23.98
C SER A 92 -0.58 17.28 -23.69
N ASN A 93 0.25 17.27 -24.75
CA ASN A 93 1.71 17.11 -24.74
C ASN A 93 2.24 15.70 -24.44
N LEU A 94 1.67 14.69 -25.09
CA LEU A 94 2.20 13.32 -25.02
C LEU A 94 3.55 13.21 -25.76
N PRO A 95 4.52 12.48 -25.20
CA PRO A 95 5.78 12.20 -25.88
C PRO A 95 5.57 11.29 -27.10
N THR A 96 6.47 11.36 -28.06
CA THR A 96 6.40 10.53 -29.28
C THR A 96 6.51 9.04 -28.99
N VAL A 97 7.25 8.65 -27.94
CA VAL A 97 7.48 7.27 -27.51
C VAL A 97 7.29 7.12 -26.02
N VAL A 98 6.54 6.10 -25.62
CA VAL A 98 6.36 5.71 -24.23
C VAL A 98 7.02 4.36 -23.99
N LYS A 99 7.88 4.30 -22.97
CA LYS A 99 8.49 3.04 -22.52
C LYS A 99 7.69 2.51 -21.32
N VAL A 100 7.13 1.32 -21.43
CA VAL A 100 6.35 0.69 -20.34
C VAL A 100 6.96 -0.68 -20.02
N LYS A 101 7.37 -0.88 -18.79
CA LYS A 101 7.80 -2.19 -18.30
C LYS A 101 6.64 -2.88 -17.60
N VAL A 102 6.26 -4.05 -18.10
CA VAL A 102 5.16 -4.85 -17.57
C VAL A 102 5.71 -6.17 -17.04
N ARG A 103 5.29 -6.51 -15.84
CA ARG A 103 5.59 -7.80 -15.21
C ARG A 103 4.33 -8.65 -15.22
N SER A 104 4.44 -9.88 -15.73
CA SER A 104 3.32 -10.81 -15.89
C SER A 104 3.53 -12.04 -15.01
N TYR A 105 2.48 -12.48 -14.33
CA TYR A 105 2.49 -13.61 -13.41
C TYR A 105 1.41 -14.62 -13.76
N ILE A 106 1.70 -15.90 -13.62
CA ILE A 106 0.68 -16.96 -13.67
C ILE A 106 -0.20 -16.85 -12.44
N VAL A 107 -1.51 -16.76 -12.63
CA VAL A 107 -2.48 -16.66 -11.53
C VAL A 107 -2.72 -18.04 -10.94
N ARG A 108 -2.55 -18.18 -9.64
CA ARG A 108 -2.88 -19.41 -8.92
C ARG A 108 -4.40 -19.52 -8.75
N LYS A 109 -4.94 -20.72 -8.94
CA LYS A 109 -6.38 -20.98 -8.76
C LYS A 109 -6.88 -20.46 -7.40
N ARG A 110 -6.14 -20.73 -6.33
CA ARG A 110 -6.48 -20.24 -4.98
C ARG A 110 -6.61 -18.72 -4.87
N ASP A 111 -5.90 -17.93 -5.69
CA ASP A 111 -5.98 -16.47 -5.65
C ASP A 111 -7.32 -15.94 -6.21
N LEU A 112 -8.04 -16.74 -6.97
CA LEU A 112 -9.41 -16.44 -7.44
C LEU A 112 -10.45 -16.69 -6.35
N GLU A 113 -10.18 -17.65 -5.47
CA GLU A 113 -11.11 -18.13 -4.43
C GLU A 113 -10.89 -17.44 -3.08
N LEU A 114 -9.62 -17.20 -2.70
CA LEU A 114 -9.27 -16.52 -1.46
C LEU A 114 -9.54 -15.02 -1.55
N THR A 115 -10.15 -14.47 -0.50
CA THR A 115 -10.38 -13.03 -0.36
C THR A 115 -9.40 -12.40 0.64
N VAL A 116 -9.28 -11.06 0.60
CA VAL A 116 -8.45 -10.29 1.54
C VAL A 116 -8.81 -10.56 3.00
N SER A 117 -10.09 -10.82 3.31
CA SER A 117 -10.54 -11.11 4.68
C SER A 117 -10.16 -12.50 5.19
N GLN A 118 -9.70 -13.39 4.32
CA GLN A 118 -9.36 -14.77 4.64
C GLN A 118 -7.86 -15.01 4.86
N ILE A 119 -7.08 -13.93 4.95
CA ILE A 119 -5.64 -13.99 5.24
C ILE A 119 -5.30 -13.24 6.52
N GLN A 120 -4.17 -13.58 7.15
CA GLN A 120 -3.57 -12.84 8.26
C GLN A 120 -2.20 -12.31 7.87
N THR A 121 -1.89 -11.09 8.29
CA THR A 121 -0.59 -10.46 8.12
C THR A 121 -0.11 -9.81 9.41
N ILE A 122 1.21 -9.71 9.55
CA ILE A 122 1.84 -8.93 10.61
C ILE A 122 2.30 -7.61 10.00
N GLY A 123 2.21 -6.56 10.80
CA GLY A 123 2.74 -5.24 10.47
C GLY A 123 3.24 -4.53 11.71
N THR A 124 3.90 -3.42 11.51
CA THR A 124 4.45 -2.62 12.62
C THR A 124 3.46 -1.55 13.08
N HIS A 125 3.50 -1.24 14.36
CA HIS A 125 2.94 -0.04 14.97
C HIS A 125 3.98 1.07 14.86
N ASN A 126 3.59 2.32 14.60
CA ASN A 126 4.51 3.44 14.39
C ASN A 126 5.70 3.05 13.48
N SER A 127 5.39 2.60 12.29
CA SER A 127 6.34 1.88 11.40
C SER A 127 7.58 2.68 10.99
N TYR A 128 7.54 3.99 11.17
CA TYR A 128 8.57 4.96 10.87
C TYR A 128 9.50 5.23 12.05
N HIS A 129 9.16 4.75 13.26
CA HIS A 129 9.74 5.19 14.53
C HIS A 129 11.19 4.77 14.70
N ILE A 130 12.00 5.72 15.15
CA ILE A 130 13.37 5.54 15.64
C ILE A 130 13.42 6.06 17.08
N ALA A 131 13.84 5.25 18.03
CA ALA A 131 13.95 5.64 19.45
C ALA A 131 14.69 6.97 19.60
N PRO A 132 14.27 7.86 20.51
CA PRO A 132 14.96 9.12 20.78
C PRO A 132 16.46 8.91 21.05
N HIS A 133 17.28 9.84 20.60
CA HIS A 133 18.72 9.81 20.90
C HIS A 133 18.95 9.77 22.44
N SER A 134 20.01 9.14 22.87
CA SER A 134 20.28 8.89 24.29
C SER A 134 20.25 10.15 25.18
N THR A 135 20.63 11.31 24.65
CA THR A 135 20.58 12.60 25.35
C THR A 135 19.13 13.09 25.56
N VAL A 136 18.30 12.98 24.53
CA VAL A 136 16.87 13.30 24.58
C VAL A 136 16.12 12.28 25.43
N MET A 137 16.46 10.99 25.30
CA MET A 137 15.86 9.92 26.11
C MET A 137 16.11 10.11 27.61
N LYS A 138 17.31 10.59 28.02
CA LYS A 138 17.60 10.94 29.42
C LYS A 138 16.69 12.04 29.91
N LEU A 139 16.46 13.07 29.09
CA LEU A 139 15.55 14.16 29.40
C LEU A 139 14.11 13.67 29.58
N ILE A 140 13.61 12.87 28.61
CA ILE A 140 12.27 12.28 28.69
C ILE A 140 12.14 11.43 29.97
N ARG A 141 13.13 10.57 30.24
CA ARG A 141 13.12 9.68 31.40
C ARG A 141 13.10 10.43 32.74
N SER A 142 13.69 11.63 32.82
CA SER A 142 13.68 12.46 34.04
C SER A 142 12.32 13.06 34.33
N VAL A 143 11.46 13.29 33.34
CA VAL A 143 10.15 13.95 33.48
C VAL A 143 8.98 12.95 33.29
N MET A 144 9.13 11.95 32.42
CA MET A 144 8.08 11.01 32.05
C MET A 144 8.64 9.58 31.87
N PRO A 145 9.06 8.91 32.97
CA PRO A 145 9.78 7.64 32.90
C PRO A 145 8.99 6.51 32.20
N SER A 146 7.68 6.45 32.40
CA SER A 146 6.81 5.44 31.76
C SER A 146 6.72 5.63 30.23
N GLN A 147 6.63 6.88 29.76
CA GLN A 147 6.64 7.19 28.33
C GLN A 147 8.00 6.87 27.70
N ALA A 148 9.10 7.18 28.40
CA ALA A 148 10.45 6.84 27.93
C ALA A 148 10.60 5.34 27.65
N ASP A 149 9.98 4.52 28.47
CA ASP A 149 9.97 3.08 28.29
C ASP A 149 9.15 2.67 27.05
N GLY A 150 7.97 3.27 26.85
CA GLY A 150 7.08 2.96 25.73
C GLY A 150 7.63 3.31 24.34
N ILE A 151 8.59 4.25 24.26
CA ILE A 151 9.20 4.69 22.99
C ILE A 151 10.64 4.19 22.77
N SER A 152 11.09 3.21 23.58
CA SER A 152 12.47 2.69 23.50
C SER A 152 12.61 1.55 22.48
N TYR A 153 12.04 1.71 21.28
CA TYR A 153 12.18 0.77 20.17
C TYR A 153 12.51 1.50 18.86
N THR A 154 13.00 0.77 17.88
CA THR A 154 13.38 1.32 16.56
C THR A 154 12.97 0.35 15.48
N HIS A 155 12.35 0.87 14.43
CA HIS A 155 12.04 0.10 13.23
C HIS A 155 13.06 0.34 12.12
N ARG A 156 13.22 -0.66 11.27
CA ARG A 156 13.97 -0.58 10.02
C ARG A 156 13.24 0.35 9.03
N PRO A 157 13.91 0.87 7.97
CA PRO A 157 13.23 1.49 6.84
C PRO A 157 12.09 0.63 6.31
N LEU A 158 11.03 1.26 5.76
CA LEU A 158 9.82 0.56 5.34
C LEU A 158 10.08 -0.54 4.30
N SER A 159 10.98 -0.29 3.35
CA SER A 159 11.37 -1.29 2.34
C SER A 159 12.08 -2.51 2.94
N GLU A 160 12.86 -2.33 4.00
CA GLU A 160 13.47 -3.45 4.72
C GLU A 160 12.42 -4.24 5.52
N GLN A 161 11.47 -3.56 6.16
CA GLN A 161 10.36 -4.20 6.84
C GLN A 161 9.52 -5.06 5.87
N LEU A 162 9.28 -4.57 4.64
CA LEU A 162 8.61 -5.31 3.58
C LEU A 162 9.41 -6.54 3.14
N ASN A 163 10.71 -6.35 2.89
CA ASN A 163 11.56 -7.34 2.22
C ASN A 163 12.14 -8.38 3.19
N LEU A 164 12.70 -7.93 4.32
CA LEU A 164 13.41 -8.78 5.26
C LEU A 164 12.48 -9.38 6.33
N LEU A 165 11.51 -8.58 6.80
CA LEU A 165 10.62 -8.96 7.88
C LEU A 165 9.25 -9.45 7.39
N GLY A 166 8.93 -9.25 6.13
CA GLY A 166 7.65 -9.68 5.53
C GLY A 166 6.45 -8.89 6.05
N MET A 167 6.65 -7.66 6.52
CA MET A 167 5.54 -6.84 7.01
C MET A 167 4.61 -6.44 5.88
N ARG A 168 3.28 -6.46 6.14
CA ARG A 168 2.24 -6.11 5.17
C ARG A 168 1.20 -5.15 5.75
N LYS A 169 1.54 -4.50 6.86
CA LYS A 169 0.80 -3.38 7.43
C LYS A 169 1.77 -2.38 8.02
N PHE A 170 1.53 -1.11 7.73
CA PHE A 170 2.24 0.02 8.33
C PHE A 170 1.27 0.94 9.05
N GLU A 171 1.79 1.71 10.02
CA GLU A 171 1.08 2.76 10.74
C GLU A 171 1.93 4.01 10.69
N LEU A 172 1.32 5.11 10.21
CA LEU A 172 1.99 6.37 9.97
C LEU A 172 1.23 7.48 10.69
N ASP A 173 1.91 8.17 11.61
CA ASP A 173 1.36 9.32 12.35
C ASP A 173 1.62 10.59 11.57
N LEU A 174 0.56 11.29 11.21
CA LEU A 174 0.64 12.44 10.30
C LEU A 174 0.33 13.76 11.01
N PHE A 175 1.23 14.72 10.82
CA PHE A 175 1.01 16.13 11.11
C PHE A 175 0.93 16.91 9.80
N HIS A 176 -0.10 17.73 9.63
CA HIS A 176 -0.22 18.57 8.44
C HIS A 176 0.50 19.90 8.65
N ASP A 177 1.67 20.07 8.03
CA ASP A 177 2.43 21.33 8.02
C ASP A 177 2.01 22.16 6.79
N THR A 178 1.04 23.03 7.00
CA THR A 178 0.46 23.86 5.93
C THR A 178 1.37 25.00 5.47
N LYS A 179 2.32 25.44 6.30
CA LYS A 179 3.21 26.58 6.02
C LYS A 179 4.65 26.16 5.76
N GLY A 180 5.04 24.98 6.19
CA GLY A 180 6.42 24.50 6.22
C GLY A 180 7.19 24.98 7.45
N GLY A 181 8.11 24.13 7.92
CA GLY A 181 9.00 24.46 9.03
C GLY A 181 8.43 24.34 10.44
N ALA A 182 7.14 23.99 10.60
CA ALA A 182 6.51 23.86 11.92
C ALA A 182 7.21 22.84 12.83
N TYR A 183 7.89 21.85 12.24
CA TYR A 183 8.54 20.75 12.95
C TYR A 183 10.05 20.69 12.67
N SER A 184 10.66 21.76 12.15
CA SER A 184 12.08 21.82 11.74
C SER A 184 13.06 22.04 12.90
N SER A 185 12.59 22.35 14.11
CA SER A 185 13.43 22.60 15.30
C SER A 185 12.87 21.92 16.54
N PRO A 186 13.12 20.60 16.73
CA PRO A 186 12.60 19.87 17.88
C PRO A 186 13.14 20.40 19.20
N VAL A 187 12.25 20.88 20.07
CA VAL A 187 12.62 21.51 21.36
C VAL A 187 13.47 20.61 22.24
N GLY A 188 13.13 19.30 22.32
CA GLY A 188 13.90 18.33 23.11
C GLY A 188 15.31 18.12 22.61
N ALA A 189 15.55 18.21 21.29
CA ALA A 189 16.89 18.15 20.74
C ALA A 189 17.73 19.36 21.13
N VAL A 190 17.12 20.56 21.03
CA VAL A 190 17.77 21.82 21.43
C VAL A 190 18.05 21.83 22.92
N MET A 191 17.09 21.44 23.78
CA MET A 191 17.27 21.36 25.23
C MET A 191 18.36 20.38 25.66
N ALA A 192 18.44 19.22 24.98
CA ALA A 192 19.41 18.18 25.33
C ALA A 192 20.83 18.43 24.78
N ASN A 193 20.98 19.21 23.71
CA ASN A 193 22.25 19.32 22.99
C ASN A 193 22.66 20.77 22.65
N GLY A 194 21.87 21.78 23.03
CA GLY A 194 22.13 23.20 22.76
C GLY A 194 22.15 23.51 21.27
N SER A 195 22.95 24.50 20.86
CA SER A 195 23.09 24.94 19.46
C SER A 195 23.67 23.85 18.53
N ASN A 196 24.34 22.85 19.09
CA ASN A 196 24.97 21.75 18.34
C ASN A 196 24.03 20.55 18.14
N TRP A 197 22.73 20.69 18.39
CA TRP A 197 21.78 19.58 18.30
C TRP A 197 21.78 18.90 16.94
N LYS A 198 21.95 19.64 15.83
CA LYS A 198 21.96 19.07 14.47
C LYS A 198 23.11 18.08 14.25
N THR A 199 24.29 18.36 14.82
CA THR A 199 25.44 17.43 14.72
C THR A 199 25.23 16.14 15.53
N LYS A 200 24.33 16.16 16.52
CA LYS A 200 23.94 14.98 17.31
C LYS A 200 22.79 14.20 16.67
N HIS A 201 22.11 14.79 15.71
CA HIS A 201 20.97 14.21 14.97
C HIS A 201 21.21 14.31 13.45
N PRO A 202 22.28 13.68 12.90
CA PRO A 202 22.60 13.78 11.47
C PRO A 202 21.54 13.14 10.58
N GLU A 203 20.70 12.26 11.14
CA GLU A 203 19.55 11.63 10.46
C GLU A 203 18.34 12.55 10.31
N PHE A 204 18.33 13.73 10.97
CA PHE A 204 17.23 14.67 10.88
C PHE A 204 17.23 15.41 9.55
N ASP A 205 16.25 15.12 8.71
CA ASP A 205 16.10 15.74 7.40
C ASP A 205 15.45 17.14 7.52
N GLU A 206 16.28 18.15 7.74
CA GLU A 206 15.84 19.55 7.90
C GLU A 206 15.18 20.06 6.61
N GLU A 207 15.67 19.66 5.44
CA GLU A 207 15.09 20.08 4.17
C GLU A 207 13.67 19.56 4.01
N ALA A 208 13.43 18.29 4.27
CA ALA A 208 12.10 17.71 4.23
C ALA A 208 11.16 18.33 5.28
N MET A 209 11.69 18.62 6.48
CA MET A 209 10.90 19.20 7.58
C MET A 209 10.61 20.69 7.38
N SER A 210 11.38 21.40 6.55
CA SER A 210 11.14 22.82 6.23
C SER A 210 10.04 23.04 5.17
N LYS A 211 9.70 22.02 4.39
CA LYS A 211 8.68 22.12 3.32
C LYS A 211 7.27 21.95 3.89
N THR A 212 6.26 22.38 3.11
CA THR A 212 4.85 22.09 3.38
C THR A 212 4.52 20.60 3.15
N GLY A 213 3.39 20.12 3.71
CA GLY A 213 2.86 18.77 3.48
C GLY A 213 2.78 17.91 4.75
N MET A 214 2.45 16.64 4.59
CA MET A 214 2.26 15.70 5.69
C MET A 214 3.60 15.22 6.25
N LYS A 215 3.84 15.48 7.54
CA LYS A 215 5.03 15.03 8.28
C LYS A 215 4.73 13.76 9.05
N ILE A 216 5.71 12.86 9.12
CA ILE A 216 5.60 11.60 9.86
C ILE A 216 6.48 11.67 11.10
N ILE A 217 5.83 11.88 12.25
CA ILE A 217 6.47 12.08 13.55
C ILE A 217 5.56 11.53 14.64
N HIS A 218 6.11 10.98 15.72
CA HIS A 218 5.32 10.54 16.86
C HIS A 218 5.00 11.72 17.82
N PHE A 219 6.04 12.37 18.39
CA PHE A 219 5.92 13.59 19.18
C PHE A 219 6.93 14.63 18.70
N PRO A 220 6.50 15.72 18.07
CA PRO A 220 7.38 16.64 17.34
C PRO A 220 8.55 17.19 18.14
N ASN A 221 8.38 17.40 19.44
CA ASN A 221 9.39 18.05 20.28
C ASN A 221 10.41 17.08 20.90
N PHE A 222 10.04 15.81 21.15
CA PHE A 222 10.87 14.90 21.92
C PHE A 222 11.11 13.56 21.23
N ASP A 223 10.09 13.00 20.60
CA ASP A 223 10.15 11.73 19.89
C ASP A 223 9.94 11.97 18.38
N PHE A 224 10.86 12.75 17.83
CA PHE A 224 10.78 13.30 16.48
C PHE A 224 11.53 12.49 15.42
N ARG A 225 12.27 11.45 15.84
CA ARG A 225 13.08 10.65 14.90
C ARG A 225 12.21 9.73 14.08
N SER A 226 12.40 9.80 12.77
CA SER A 226 11.64 9.03 11.78
C SER A 226 12.57 8.52 10.70
N ASN A 227 12.41 7.26 10.27
CA ASN A 227 13.15 6.73 9.12
C ASN A 227 12.53 7.19 7.77
N THR A 228 11.35 7.83 7.83
CA THR A 228 10.65 8.40 6.67
C THR A 228 9.88 9.65 7.12
N PRO A 229 10.51 10.85 7.13
CA PRO A 229 9.96 12.04 7.80
C PRO A 229 8.74 12.68 7.12
N THR A 230 8.37 12.24 5.89
CA THR A 230 7.22 12.76 5.16
C THR A 230 6.39 11.64 4.57
N LEU A 231 5.07 11.86 4.43
CA LEU A 231 4.17 10.90 3.77
C LEU A 231 4.61 10.63 2.34
N LYS A 232 5.04 11.67 1.63
CA LYS A 232 5.55 11.54 0.26
C LYS A 232 6.72 10.57 0.18
N ALA A 233 7.73 10.72 1.06
CA ALA A 233 8.89 9.82 1.10
C ALA A 233 8.49 8.38 1.43
N ALA A 234 7.60 8.19 2.40
CA ALA A 234 7.07 6.88 2.77
C ALA A 234 6.35 6.20 1.60
N LEU A 235 5.45 6.92 0.93
CA LEU A 235 4.70 6.39 -0.20
C LEU A 235 5.59 6.12 -1.42
N GLU A 236 6.59 6.94 -1.69
CA GLU A 236 7.57 6.70 -2.75
C GLU A 236 8.40 5.44 -2.48
N GLU A 237 8.81 5.21 -1.23
CA GLU A 237 9.54 4.00 -0.83
C GLU A 237 8.67 2.74 -0.99
N ILE A 238 7.45 2.75 -0.44
CA ILE A 238 6.50 1.65 -0.54
C ILE A 238 6.13 1.38 -2.00
N ASN A 239 5.82 2.42 -2.78
CA ASN A 239 5.44 2.30 -4.18
C ASN A 239 6.58 1.70 -5.03
N ARG A 240 7.81 2.14 -4.80
CA ARG A 240 8.99 1.59 -5.49
C ARG A 240 9.16 0.10 -5.20
N TRP A 241 8.99 -0.30 -3.95
CA TRP A 241 9.05 -1.70 -3.55
C TRP A 241 7.87 -2.49 -4.14
N SER A 242 6.64 -1.99 -4.02
CA SER A 242 5.42 -2.62 -4.52
C SER A 242 5.49 -2.90 -6.03
N ARG A 243 5.94 -1.91 -6.82
CA ARG A 243 6.08 -2.10 -8.27
C ARG A 243 7.09 -3.19 -8.65
N ARG A 244 8.16 -3.34 -7.88
CA ARG A 244 9.17 -4.40 -8.09
C ARG A 244 8.68 -5.78 -7.62
N ASN A 245 7.77 -5.81 -6.67
CA ASN A 245 7.22 -7.03 -6.05
C ASN A 245 5.71 -7.15 -6.29
N SER A 246 5.22 -6.78 -7.47
CA SER A 246 3.81 -6.50 -7.73
C SER A 246 2.85 -7.72 -7.61
N TYR A 247 3.36 -8.88 -7.20
CA TYR A 247 2.57 -10.05 -6.79
C TYR A 247 2.33 -10.12 -5.26
N HIS A 248 2.75 -9.10 -4.49
CA HIS A 248 2.54 -9.08 -3.05
C HIS A 248 1.04 -9.10 -2.68
N ILE A 249 0.72 -9.67 -1.51
CA ILE A 249 -0.62 -9.52 -0.92
C ILE A 249 -0.85 -8.06 -0.52
N PRO A 250 -2.11 -7.62 -0.37
CA PRO A 250 -2.39 -6.21 -0.05
C PRO A 250 -1.61 -5.71 1.17
N ILE A 251 -1.03 -4.51 1.04
CA ILE A 251 -0.36 -3.82 2.14
C ILE A 251 -1.35 -2.81 2.72
N MET A 252 -1.64 -2.90 4.02
CA MET A 252 -2.44 -1.89 4.70
C MET A 252 -1.55 -0.76 5.20
N ILE A 253 -1.96 0.48 4.93
CA ILE A 253 -1.40 1.69 5.50
C ILE A 253 -2.46 2.30 6.42
N LEU A 254 -2.22 2.19 7.72
CA LEU A 254 -3.05 2.79 8.75
C LEU A 254 -2.53 4.20 9.00
N ILE A 255 -3.37 5.19 8.86
CA ILE A 255 -3.06 6.60 9.04
C ILE A 255 -3.61 7.04 10.37
N GLU A 256 -2.75 7.51 11.27
CA GLU A 256 -3.15 8.24 12.46
C GLU A 256 -2.89 9.73 12.26
N THR A 257 -3.95 10.53 12.20
CA THR A 257 -3.80 11.99 12.11
C THR A 257 -3.60 12.59 13.49
N LYS A 258 -2.59 13.41 13.61
CA LYS A 258 -2.26 14.11 14.87
C LYS A 258 -2.77 15.55 14.83
N LYS A 259 -2.89 16.18 15.99
CA LYS A 259 -3.33 17.58 16.06
C LYS A 259 -2.40 18.48 15.24
N VAL A 260 -2.99 19.28 14.38
CA VAL A 260 -2.27 20.22 13.52
C VAL A 260 -1.91 21.46 14.32
N ASN A 261 -0.62 21.80 14.31
CA ASN A 261 -0.17 23.09 14.83
C ASN A 261 -0.43 24.16 13.77
N ARG A 262 -1.46 24.98 13.94
CA ARG A 262 -1.84 26.04 12.99
C ARG A 262 -1.19 27.38 13.30
N SER A 263 -0.63 27.52 14.49
CA SER A 263 0.09 28.71 14.93
C SER A 263 1.20 28.34 15.93
N THR A 264 2.03 29.33 16.28
CA THR A 264 3.04 29.18 17.34
C THR A 264 2.40 29.13 18.75
N ASN A 265 1.11 29.41 18.88
CA ASN A 265 0.38 29.33 20.15
C ASN A 265 -0.16 27.90 20.36
N ILE A 266 0.16 27.32 21.53
CA ILE A 266 -0.23 25.94 21.92
C ILE A 266 -1.75 25.74 21.89
N GLU A 267 -2.53 26.80 22.06
CA GLU A 267 -3.99 26.80 22.12
C GLU A 267 -4.67 26.57 20.75
N GLU A 268 -3.94 26.70 19.63
CA GLU A 268 -4.49 26.52 18.27
C GLU A 268 -4.23 25.13 17.66
N ASN A 269 -3.84 24.15 18.46
CA ASN A 269 -3.78 22.77 17.98
C ASN A 269 -5.18 22.25 17.71
N SER A 270 -5.46 21.89 16.46
CA SER A 270 -6.77 21.38 16.03
C SER A 270 -6.66 19.99 15.42
N THR A 271 -7.72 19.20 15.55
CA THR A 271 -7.88 17.96 14.83
C THR A 271 -7.89 18.21 13.31
N PHE A 272 -7.59 17.18 12.53
CA PHE A 272 -7.69 17.23 11.06
C PHE A 272 -9.11 17.63 10.66
N GLN A 273 -9.23 18.70 9.89
CA GLN A 273 -10.47 19.18 9.33
C GLN A 273 -10.66 18.64 7.90
N VAL A 274 -11.81 18.86 7.30
CA VAL A 274 -12.16 18.41 5.94
C VAL A 274 -11.08 18.80 4.92
N GLN A 275 -10.56 20.04 4.97
CA GLN A 275 -9.52 20.50 4.06
C GLN A 275 -8.16 19.81 4.27
N ASP A 276 -7.86 19.35 5.49
CA ASP A 276 -6.64 18.59 5.76
C ASP A 276 -6.72 17.19 5.15
N PHE A 277 -7.90 16.56 5.19
CA PHE A 277 -8.15 15.29 4.52
C PHE A 277 -8.10 15.41 3.00
N LEU A 278 -8.63 16.48 2.42
CA LEU A 278 -8.47 16.77 0.98
C LEU A 278 -6.99 16.91 0.60
N ALA A 279 -6.19 17.60 1.42
CA ALA A 279 -4.76 17.74 1.18
C ALA A 279 -4.04 16.38 1.31
N LEU A 280 -4.41 15.55 2.29
CA LEU A 280 -3.89 14.21 2.48
C LEU A 280 -4.17 13.31 1.27
N GLU A 281 -5.40 13.26 0.78
CA GLU A 281 -5.77 12.45 -0.39
C GLU A 281 -5.06 12.93 -1.66
N LYS A 282 -4.93 14.25 -1.83
CA LYS A 282 -4.17 14.84 -2.93
C LYS A 282 -2.69 14.42 -2.87
N GLU A 283 -2.08 14.42 -1.69
CA GLU A 283 -0.68 13.99 -1.51
C GLU A 283 -0.53 12.49 -1.82
N ILE A 284 -1.45 11.64 -1.37
CA ILE A 284 -1.48 10.20 -1.69
C ILE A 284 -1.54 10.00 -3.22
N LEU A 285 -2.49 10.66 -3.89
CA LEU A 285 -2.69 10.52 -5.34
C LEU A 285 -1.58 11.17 -6.18
N SER A 286 -0.77 12.07 -5.60
CA SER A 286 0.43 12.60 -6.28
C SER A 286 1.53 11.54 -6.47
N ILE A 287 1.50 10.45 -5.68
CA ILE A 287 2.50 9.38 -5.69
C ILE A 287 1.94 8.07 -6.23
N LEU A 288 0.70 7.76 -5.90
CA LEU A 288 0.02 6.50 -6.25
C LEU A 288 -1.06 6.75 -7.30
N ASP A 289 -1.16 5.84 -8.26
CA ASP A 289 -2.32 5.78 -9.13
C ASP A 289 -3.49 5.15 -8.36
N ILE A 290 -4.73 5.63 -8.60
CA ILE A 290 -5.94 5.13 -7.93
C ILE A 290 -6.12 3.60 -8.12
N SER A 291 -5.67 3.05 -9.24
CA SER A 291 -5.71 1.60 -9.51
C SER A 291 -4.82 0.78 -8.57
N GLN A 292 -3.83 1.42 -7.93
CA GLN A 292 -2.97 0.78 -6.92
C GLN A 292 -3.62 0.75 -5.53
N ILE A 293 -4.78 1.39 -5.36
CA ILE A 293 -5.49 1.50 -4.06
C ILE A 293 -6.78 0.67 -4.11
N ILE A 294 -7.00 -0.17 -3.12
CA ILE A 294 -8.30 -0.81 -2.88
C ILE A 294 -9.15 0.18 -2.10
N THR A 295 -10.03 0.87 -2.79
CA THR A 295 -10.90 1.89 -2.19
C THR A 295 -12.18 1.28 -1.60
N PRO A 296 -12.90 2.01 -0.72
CA PRO A 296 -14.23 1.61 -0.27
C PRO A 296 -15.18 1.31 -1.42
N ASP A 297 -15.16 2.07 -2.52
CA ASP A 297 -16.01 1.84 -3.69
C ASP A 297 -15.66 0.55 -4.44
N ASN A 298 -14.38 0.17 -4.50
CA ASN A 298 -13.98 -1.13 -5.07
C ASN A 298 -14.58 -2.30 -4.29
N VAL A 299 -14.71 -2.16 -2.96
CA VAL A 299 -15.28 -3.18 -2.08
C VAL A 299 -16.81 -3.14 -2.11
N ARG A 300 -17.41 -1.95 -2.05
CA ARG A 300 -18.86 -1.76 -2.13
C ARG A 300 -19.45 -2.34 -3.41
N GLY A 301 -18.79 -2.08 -4.55
CA GLY A 301 -19.28 -2.53 -5.84
C GLY A 301 -20.70 -2.05 -6.12
N LYS A 302 -21.63 -2.99 -6.34
CA LYS A 302 -23.04 -2.71 -6.65
C LYS A 302 -23.97 -2.70 -5.42
N PHE A 303 -23.44 -2.86 -4.21
CA PHE A 303 -24.26 -2.87 -2.99
C PHE A 303 -24.61 -1.44 -2.56
N ASP A 304 -25.76 -1.29 -1.90
CA ASP A 304 -26.25 0.01 -1.40
C ASP A 304 -25.29 0.62 -0.37
N SER A 305 -24.64 -0.24 0.46
CA SER A 305 -23.69 0.20 1.47
C SER A 305 -22.43 -0.70 1.49
N LEU A 306 -21.34 -0.14 2.00
CA LEU A 306 -20.10 -0.86 2.18
C LEU A 306 -20.27 -2.00 3.19
N ASN A 307 -21.04 -1.78 4.25
CA ASN A 307 -21.33 -2.79 5.26
C ASN A 307 -22.04 -4.02 4.65
N LYS A 308 -23.08 -3.81 3.85
CA LYS A 308 -23.77 -4.91 3.14
C LYS A 308 -22.79 -5.67 2.23
N ALA A 309 -21.90 -4.97 1.53
CA ALA A 309 -20.93 -5.62 0.64
C ALA A 309 -20.04 -6.59 1.41
N VAL A 310 -19.42 -6.16 2.52
CA VAL A 310 -18.48 -7.01 3.25
C VAL A 310 -19.16 -8.15 4.01
N THR A 311 -20.37 -7.97 4.49
CA THR A 311 -21.11 -8.99 5.24
C THR A 311 -21.81 -10.02 4.36
N MET A 312 -22.17 -9.67 3.12
CA MET A 312 -22.91 -10.56 2.20
C MET A 312 -22.01 -11.19 1.12
N LYS A 313 -21.08 -10.42 0.56
CA LYS A 313 -20.18 -10.86 -0.54
C LYS A 313 -18.76 -11.07 -0.07
N GLY A 314 -18.29 -10.25 0.87
CA GLY A 314 -16.91 -10.23 1.33
C GLY A 314 -16.01 -9.26 0.51
N TRP A 315 -14.73 -9.30 0.82
CA TRP A 315 -13.68 -8.51 0.22
C TRP A 315 -13.27 -9.04 -1.15
N PRO A 316 -12.58 -8.22 -1.97
CA PRO A 316 -12.02 -8.67 -3.25
C PRO A 316 -11.16 -9.92 -3.10
N SER A 317 -11.12 -10.74 -4.15
CA SER A 317 -10.21 -11.89 -4.19
C SER A 317 -8.75 -11.44 -4.16
N LEU A 318 -7.83 -12.33 -3.77
CA LEU A 318 -6.39 -12.02 -3.82
C LEU A 318 -5.94 -11.68 -5.23
N TYR A 319 -6.53 -12.32 -6.26
CA TYR A 319 -6.27 -11.98 -7.66
C TYR A 319 -6.51 -10.49 -7.95
N GLN A 320 -7.64 -9.94 -7.47
CA GLN A 320 -7.98 -8.53 -7.63
C GLN A 320 -7.14 -7.61 -6.74
N ALA A 321 -6.68 -8.11 -5.59
CA ALA A 321 -6.07 -7.33 -4.53
C ALA A 321 -4.54 -7.31 -4.55
N ARG A 322 -3.87 -8.29 -5.19
CA ARG A 322 -2.41 -8.35 -5.27
C ARG A 322 -1.81 -7.09 -5.91
N GLY A 323 -0.68 -6.66 -5.37
CA GLY A 323 0.05 -5.48 -5.83
C GLY A 323 -0.64 -4.15 -5.49
N ARG A 324 -1.64 -4.17 -4.60
CA ARG A 324 -2.41 -2.98 -4.22
C ARG A 324 -2.28 -2.66 -2.74
N LEU A 325 -2.63 -1.43 -2.40
CA LEU A 325 -2.58 -0.87 -1.05
C LEU A 325 -4.01 -0.67 -0.52
N ILE A 326 -4.17 -0.76 0.80
CA ILE A 326 -5.41 -0.43 1.51
C ILE A 326 -5.07 0.69 2.48
N PHE A 327 -5.76 1.80 2.42
CA PHE A 327 -5.63 2.87 3.41
C PHE A 327 -6.78 2.78 4.42
N ALA A 328 -6.47 3.00 5.69
CA ALA A 328 -7.46 3.09 6.74
C ALA A 328 -7.09 4.20 7.74
N LEU A 329 -8.09 4.95 8.21
CA LEU A 329 -7.92 5.95 9.26
C LEU A 329 -7.94 5.27 10.62
N ASP A 330 -6.89 5.49 11.43
CA ASP A 330 -6.80 4.96 12.80
C ASP A 330 -7.69 5.71 13.77
N ASN A 331 -7.86 7.02 13.54
CA ASN A 331 -8.60 7.89 14.41
C ASN A 331 -10.08 7.53 14.50
N GLN A 332 -10.61 7.71 15.69
CA GLN A 332 -12.03 7.70 15.99
C GLN A 332 -12.43 9.11 16.48
N GLY A 333 -13.70 9.35 16.73
CA GLY A 333 -14.13 10.67 17.18
C GLY A 333 -14.24 11.69 16.05
N GLU A 334 -13.76 12.92 16.31
CA GLU A 334 -13.93 14.07 15.43
C GLU A 334 -13.27 13.89 14.06
N GLU A 335 -12.06 13.36 14.02
CA GLU A 335 -11.34 13.11 12.76
C GLU A 335 -12.12 12.16 11.84
N ARG A 336 -12.69 11.09 12.40
CA ARG A 336 -13.56 10.19 11.64
C ARG A 336 -14.81 10.91 11.14
N ILE A 337 -15.44 11.74 11.97
CA ILE A 337 -16.61 12.53 11.59
C ILE A 337 -16.25 13.48 10.45
N ASN A 338 -15.13 14.19 10.53
CA ASN A 338 -14.66 15.11 9.51
C ASN A 338 -14.38 14.39 8.18
N TYR A 339 -13.80 13.18 8.24
CA TYR A 339 -13.57 12.37 7.04
C TYR A 339 -14.89 11.86 6.43
N LEU A 340 -15.86 11.46 7.24
CA LEU A 340 -17.20 11.07 6.78
C LEU A 340 -18.03 12.26 6.29
N THR A 341 -17.75 13.48 6.77
CA THR A 341 -18.34 14.71 6.22
C THR A 341 -17.83 14.97 4.81
N LEU A 342 -16.55 14.72 4.55
CA LEU A 342 -15.96 14.78 3.21
C LEU A 342 -16.51 13.69 2.29
N HIS A 343 -16.65 12.48 2.80
CA HIS A 343 -17.05 11.29 2.08
C HIS A 343 -18.22 10.57 2.76
N PRO A 344 -19.45 11.04 2.59
CA PRO A 344 -20.61 10.37 3.18
C PRO A 344 -20.67 8.88 2.79
N GLU A 345 -20.81 8.00 3.79
CA GLU A 345 -20.78 6.54 3.62
C GLU A 345 -19.51 6.03 2.90
N LEU A 346 -18.42 6.80 2.91
CA LEU A 346 -17.16 6.55 2.18
C LEU A 346 -17.32 6.45 0.65
N LYS A 347 -18.29 7.11 0.06
CA LYS A 347 -18.42 7.23 -1.40
C LYS A 347 -17.34 8.17 -1.93
N GLY A 348 -16.56 7.72 -2.91
CA GLY A 348 -15.41 8.46 -3.47
C GLY A 348 -14.17 8.53 -2.56
N ALA A 349 -14.19 7.89 -1.40
CA ALA A 349 -13.10 7.92 -0.42
C ALA A 349 -11.91 7.04 -0.85
N LEU A 350 -10.70 7.42 -0.44
CA LEU A 350 -9.50 6.59 -0.56
C LEU A 350 -9.33 5.64 0.64
N MET A 351 -9.76 6.05 1.84
CA MET A 351 -9.50 5.35 3.09
C MET A 351 -10.78 4.74 3.69
N PHE A 352 -10.60 3.61 4.35
CA PHE A 352 -11.59 3.03 5.25
C PHE A 352 -11.52 3.72 6.62
N VAL A 353 -12.61 3.65 7.39
CA VAL A 353 -12.66 4.15 8.77
C VAL A 353 -13.13 3.06 9.72
N SER A 354 -12.71 3.16 11.00
CA SER A 354 -13.22 2.28 12.06
C SER A 354 -14.54 2.84 12.60
N SER A 355 -15.67 2.44 11.99
CA SER A 355 -17.02 2.78 12.43
C SER A 355 -17.69 1.62 13.15
N PRO A 356 -18.71 1.88 14.00
CA PRO A 356 -19.49 0.81 14.64
C PRO A 356 -20.04 -0.19 13.62
N PRO A 357 -20.00 -1.50 13.91
CA PRO A 357 -20.56 -2.51 13.04
C PRO A 357 -22.04 -2.23 12.73
N GLY A 358 -22.45 -2.44 11.48
CA GLY A 358 -23.81 -2.15 11.00
C GLY A 358 -23.98 -0.77 10.37
N ASN A 359 -23.12 0.21 10.64
CA ASN A 359 -23.16 1.49 9.95
C ASN A 359 -22.88 1.30 8.44
N PRO A 360 -23.49 2.09 7.55
CA PRO A 360 -23.33 1.93 6.10
C PRO A 360 -21.86 1.89 5.63
N GLU A 361 -20.98 2.68 6.24
CA GLU A 361 -19.56 2.79 5.93
C GLU A 361 -18.69 1.74 6.61
N SER A 362 -19.23 0.89 7.50
CA SER A 362 -18.44 -0.01 8.33
C SER A 362 -17.97 -1.24 7.54
N ALA A 363 -16.64 -1.38 7.41
CA ALA A 363 -15.98 -2.55 6.80
C ALA A 363 -14.66 -2.89 7.51
N PHE A 364 -14.05 -1.90 8.14
CA PHE A 364 -12.80 -1.99 8.88
C PHE A 364 -13.02 -1.65 10.35
N LEU A 365 -12.37 -2.38 11.26
CA LEU A 365 -12.48 -2.18 12.70
C LEU A 365 -11.10 -2.18 13.35
N LYS A 366 -10.81 -1.15 14.14
CA LYS A 366 -9.66 -1.12 15.03
C LYS A 366 -10.08 -1.62 16.41
N ILE A 367 -9.55 -2.76 16.85
CA ILE A 367 -9.81 -3.37 18.15
C ILE A 367 -8.46 -3.79 18.75
N ASN A 368 -7.84 -2.90 19.52
CA ASN A 368 -6.43 -3.02 19.96
C ASN A 368 -6.16 -4.12 20.98
N ASP A 369 -7.15 -4.47 21.82
CA ASP A 369 -6.98 -5.44 22.88
C ASP A 369 -7.58 -6.81 22.51
N PRO A 370 -6.77 -7.76 22.01
CA PRO A 370 -7.26 -9.08 21.63
C PRO A 370 -7.51 -10.00 22.82
N VAL A 371 -7.11 -9.63 24.04
CA VAL A 371 -7.38 -10.40 25.26
C VAL A 371 -8.80 -10.11 25.73
N ARG A 372 -9.13 -8.83 25.97
CA ARG A 372 -10.48 -8.41 26.39
C ARG A 372 -11.53 -8.68 25.31
N ASN A 373 -11.17 -8.39 24.05
CA ASN A 373 -12.13 -8.40 22.94
C ASN A 373 -12.02 -9.64 22.07
N TYR A 374 -11.46 -10.75 22.58
CA TYR A 374 -11.22 -11.97 21.81
C TYR A 374 -12.44 -12.45 21.03
N SER A 375 -13.55 -12.64 21.73
CA SER A 375 -14.81 -13.12 21.13
C SER A 375 -15.41 -12.10 20.17
N ALA A 376 -15.33 -10.81 20.50
CA ALA A 376 -15.81 -9.74 19.64
C ALA A 376 -15.01 -9.71 18.32
N ILE A 377 -13.68 -9.74 18.37
CA ILE A 377 -12.83 -9.78 17.17
C ILE A 377 -13.20 -11.00 16.31
N LYS A 378 -13.25 -12.17 16.91
CA LYS A 378 -13.59 -13.43 16.22
C LYS A 378 -14.93 -13.38 15.50
N ASN A 379 -15.95 -12.79 16.13
CA ASN A 379 -17.28 -12.65 15.56
C ASN A 379 -17.24 -11.64 14.37
N ARG A 380 -16.60 -10.47 14.54
CA ARG A 380 -16.50 -9.46 13.47
C ARG A 380 -15.74 -9.99 12.25
N VAL A 381 -14.67 -10.76 12.47
CA VAL A 381 -13.96 -11.43 11.37
C VAL A 381 -14.88 -12.40 10.62
N LYS A 382 -15.66 -13.22 11.33
CA LYS A 382 -16.63 -14.14 10.71
C LYS A 382 -17.76 -13.44 9.98
N GLU A 383 -18.15 -12.25 10.43
CA GLU A 383 -19.16 -11.41 9.78
C GLU A 383 -18.61 -10.72 8.52
N GLY A 384 -17.30 -10.80 8.23
CA GLY A 384 -16.69 -10.26 7.02
C GLY A 384 -15.93 -8.95 7.20
N TYR A 385 -15.86 -8.40 8.41
CA TYR A 385 -15.06 -7.19 8.66
C TYR A 385 -13.56 -7.48 8.60
N LEU A 386 -12.76 -6.52 8.12
CA LEU A 386 -11.34 -6.51 8.39
C LEU A 386 -11.08 -5.94 9.79
N VAL A 387 -10.32 -6.66 10.59
CA VAL A 387 -9.97 -6.25 11.95
C VAL A 387 -8.47 -6.06 12.08
N ARG A 388 -8.07 -4.89 12.61
CA ARG A 388 -6.71 -4.64 13.08
C ARG A 388 -6.69 -4.79 14.61
N THR A 389 -5.69 -5.54 15.12
CA THR A 389 -5.43 -5.68 16.56
C THR A 389 -3.93 -5.54 16.85
N ARG A 390 -3.52 -5.63 18.14
CA ARG A 390 -2.11 -5.53 18.55
C ARG A 390 -1.65 -6.82 19.23
N ALA A 391 -0.42 -7.25 18.93
CA ALA A 391 0.23 -8.40 19.57
C ALA A 391 0.94 -8.00 20.87
N ASP A 392 1.31 -6.73 20.99
CA ASP A 392 2.02 -6.15 22.14
C ASP A 392 1.63 -4.67 22.35
N SER A 393 1.99 -4.10 23.49
CA SER A 393 1.80 -2.69 23.81
C SER A 393 2.83 -2.22 24.84
N ASP A 394 3.37 -1.02 24.65
CA ASP A 394 4.20 -0.31 25.61
C ASP A 394 5.39 -1.12 26.14
N LEU A 395 5.93 -2.01 25.35
CA LEU A 395 7.06 -2.92 25.62
C LEU A 395 6.81 -3.96 26.74
N ALA A 396 5.66 -4.01 27.34
CA ALA A 396 5.42 -4.87 28.51
C ALA A 396 5.59 -6.35 28.17
N GLU A 397 4.96 -6.80 27.07
CA GLU A 397 5.04 -8.17 26.60
C GLU A 397 6.48 -8.54 26.21
N ALA A 398 7.18 -7.63 25.48
CA ALA A 398 8.55 -7.87 25.04
C ALA A 398 9.53 -7.99 26.19
N ARG A 399 9.46 -7.14 27.22
CA ARG A 399 10.35 -7.19 28.39
C ARG A 399 10.20 -8.46 29.19
N ASN A 400 8.99 -8.98 29.26
CA ASN A 400 8.68 -10.20 30.02
C ASN A 400 8.75 -11.47 29.16
N ASN A 401 9.08 -11.37 27.86
CA ASN A 401 8.96 -12.46 26.89
C ASN A 401 7.58 -13.14 26.95
N ASP A 402 6.51 -12.34 27.16
CA ASP A 402 5.14 -12.79 27.24
C ASP A 402 4.48 -12.83 25.87
N TYR A 403 4.24 -14.01 25.35
CA TYR A 403 3.58 -14.25 24.06
C TYR A 403 2.06 -14.45 24.17
N SER A 404 1.46 -14.27 25.33
CA SER A 404 0.03 -14.58 25.57
C SER A 404 -0.89 -13.71 24.73
N LYS A 405 -0.65 -12.40 24.68
CA LYS A 405 -1.41 -11.43 23.87
C LYS A 405 -1.24 -11.68 22.37
N MET A 406 0.00 -11.96 21.91
CA MET A 406 0.28 -12.35 20.52
C MET A 406 -0.53 -13.60 20.12
N LYS A 407 -0.52 -14.65 20.95
CA LYS A 407 -1.29 -15.89 20.68
C LYS A 407 -2.79 -15.61 20.60
N LYS A 408 -3.32 -14.73 21.45
CA LYS A 408 -4.72 -14.27 21.39
C LYS A 408 -5.01 -13.47 20.12
N ALA A 409 -4.12 -12.54 19.73
CA ALA A 409 -4.24 -11.80 18.48
C ALA A 409 -4.32 -12.76 17.27
N PHE A 410 -3.42 -13.74 17.20
CA PHE A 410 -3.38 -14.72 16.11
C PHE A 410 -4.63 -15.59 16.05
N SER A 411 -5.04 -16.15 17.19
CA SER A 411 -6.19 -17.07 17.26
C SER A 411 -7.55 -16.36 17.18
N SER A 412 -7.59 -15.03 17.38
CA SER A 412 -8.81 -14.24 17.19
C SER A 412 -9.23 -14.15 15.72
N GLY A 413 -8.30 -14.39 14.80
CA GLY A 413 -8.53 -14.28 13.37
C GLY A 413 -8.43 -12.85 12.81
N ALA A 414 -8.08 -11.85 13.63
CA ALA A 414 -7.81 -10.50 13.11
C ALA A 414 -6.84 -10.56 11.94
N GLN A 415 -7.15 -9.88 10.84
CA GLN A 415 -6.38 -9.96 9.61
C GLN A 415 -5.06 -9.17 9.67
N TYR A 416 -5.06 -8.06 10.39
CA TYR A 416 -3.88 -7.19 10.55
C TYR A 416 -3.45 -7.11 12.00
N ILE A 417 -2.24 -7.58 12.29
CA ILE A 417 -1.71 -7.69 13.65
C ILE A 417 -0.50 -6.78 13.77
N SER A 418 -0.61 -5.73 14.58
CA SER A 418 0.45 -4.75 14.81
C SER A 418 1.38 -5.18 15.93
N THR A 419 2.67 -4.85 15.80
CA THR A 419 3.70 -5.07 16.80
C THR A 419 4.74 -3.94 16.79
N ASP A 420 5.33 -3.68 17.95
CA ASP A 420 6.55 -2.87 18.09
C ASP A 420 7.82 -3.75 17.94
N PHE A 421 7.66 -5.08 17.92
CA PHE A 421 8.75 -6.06 17.86
C PHE A 421 8.60 -7.04 16.69
N PRO A 422 8.78 -6.59 15.45
CA PRO A 422 8.80 -7.49 14.28
C PRO A 422 10.04 -8.39 14.25
N GLU A 423 11.06 -8.04 15.02
CA GLU A 423 12.31 -8.77 15.26
C GLU A 423 12.75 -8.63 16.71
N SER A 424 13.59 -9.54 17.18
CA SER A 424 14.17 -9.43 18.53
C SER A 424 15.21 -8.32 18.58
N VAL A 425 15.28 -7.61 19.71
CA VAL A 425 16.23 -6.53 19.94
C VAL A 425 17.34 -7.02 20.87
N LYS A 426 18.56 -7.11 20.34
CA LYS A 426 19.73 -7.56 21.09
C LYS A 426 19.93 -6.72 22.36
N GLY A 427 20.08 -7.38 23.51
CA GLY A 427 20.28 -6.71 24.81
C GLY A 427 19.01 -6.20 25.47
N VAL A 428 17.85 -6.32 24.81
CA VAL A 428 16.53 -5.97 25.38
C VAL A 428 15.72 -7.23 25.62
N SER A 429 15.43 -8.01 24.59
CA SER A 429 14.58 -9.18 24.68
C SER A 429 14.77 -10.11 23.49
N SER A 430 14.49 -11.40 23.68
CA SER A 430 14.33 -12.37 22.60
C SER A 430 12.92 -12.34 21.96
N TYR A 431 12.01 -11.56 22.51
CA TYR A 431 10.64 -11.44 22.03
C TYR A 431 10.62 -10.91 20.59
N ARG A 432 9.83 -11.56 19.78
CA ARG A 432 9.48 -11.10 18.42
C ARG A 432 8.11 -11.64 18.04
N VAL A 433 7.39 -10.91 17.21
CA VAL A 433 6.11 -11.35 16.67
C VAL A 433 6.32 -11.99 15.31
N SER A 434 6.07 -13.30 15.24
CA SER A 434 6.11 -14.08 14.00
C SER A 434 5.06 -15.18 14.04
N PHE A 435 4.52 -15.56 12.88
CA PHE A 435 3.61 -16.72 12.80
C PHE A 435 4.36 -18.03 13.10
N PRO A 436 3.65 -19.07 13.58
CA PRO A 436 4.25 -20.39 13.74
C PRO A 436 4.97 -20.86 12.48
N GLY A 437 6.16 -21.45 12.64
CA GLY A 437 7.01 -21.84 11.52
C GLY A 437 7.68 -20.69 10.78
N ASP A 438 7.64 -19.48 11.35
CA ASP A 438 8.18 -18.24 10.73
C ASP A 438 7.63 -17.96 9.32
N VAL A 439 6.36 -18.32 9.09
CA VAL A 439 5.69 -18.12 7.81
C VAL A 439 5.57 -16.62 7.51
N ARG A 440 6.07 -16.19 6.36
CA ARG A 440 6.07 -14.79 5.92
C ARG A 440 5.69 -14.72 4.44
N PRO A 441 5.14 -13.61 3.98
CA PRO A 441 4.73 -12.39 4.70
C PRO A 441 3.32 -12.48 5.29
N GLY A 442 2.62 -13.56 5.14
CA GLY A 442 1.28 -13.76 5.67
C GLY A 442 0.87 -15.21 5.59
N ARG A 443 -0.26 -15.54 6.16
CA ARG A 443 -0.81 -16.91 6.18
C ARG A 443 -2.31 -16.91 5.92
N LEU A 444 -2.85 -18.08 5.66
CA LEU A 444 -4.29 -18.30 5.68
C LEU A 444 -4.83 -18.06 7.09
N ASN A 445 -6.01 -17.44 7.16
CA ASN A 445 -6.63 -17.11 8.44
C ASN A 445 -7.12 -18.39 9.15
N PRO A 446 -6.64 -18.68 10.38
CA PRO A 446 -6.95 -19.92 11.08
C PRO A 446 -8.42 -20.07 11.48
N LEU A 447 -9.24 -19.03 11.35
CA LEU A 447 -10.71 -19.13 11.53
C LEU A 447 -11.41 -19.82 10.37
N PHE A 448 -10.81 -19.83 9.19
CA PHE A 448 -11.38 -20.38 7.96
C PHE A 448 -10.63 -21.60 7.45
N TYR A 449 -9.34 -21.72 7.79
CA TYR A 449 -8.45 -22.77 7.30
C TYR A 449 -7.67 -23.42 8.45
N PRO A 450 -7.55 -24.76 8.47
CA PRO A 450 -6.73 -25.45 9.46
C PRO A 450 -5.28 -24.97 9.46
N ALA A 451 -4.62 -25.03 10.63
CA ALA A 451 -3.24 -24.57 10.79
C ALA A 451 -2.22 -25.28 9.87
N GLU A 452 -2.52 -26.50 9.45
CA GLU A 452 -1.70 -27.33 8.57
C GLU A 452 -1.64 -26.80 7.12
N GLU A 453 -2.62 -25.97 6.72
CA GLU A 453 -2.65 -25.32 5.41
C GLU A 453 -1.90 -23.97 5.37
N ALA A 454 -1.11 -23.65 6.39
CA ALA A 454 -0.37 -22.39 6.50
C ALA A 454 0.75 -22.28 5.47
N ASN A 455 0.37 -22.25 4.19
CA ASN A 455 1.30 -22.03 3.08
C ASN A 455 1.59 -20.54 2.91
N ALA A 456 2.85 -20.21 2.61
CA ALA A 456 3.24 -18.85 2.25
C ALA A 456 2.33 -18.29 1.14
N LEU A 457 1.74 -17.13 1.42
CA LEU A 457 0.83 -16.45 0.48
C LEU A 457 1.58 -15.77 -0.65
N GLU A 458 2.79 -15.33 -0.39
CA GLU A 458 3.75 -14.88 -1.38
C GLU A 458 4.85 -15.93 -1.46
N GLY A 459 5.26 -16.27 -2.58
CA GLY A 459 6.30 -17.22 -2.83
C GLY A 459 6.24 -17.53 -4.30
N MET A 460 7.27 -18.17 -4.86
CA MET A 460 7.42 -18.29 -6.30
C MET A 460 6.07 -18.51 -7.00
N SER A 461 5.52 -17.41 -7.53
CA SER A 461 4.56 -17.49 -8.62
C SER A 461 5.28 -18.24 -9.73
N GLY A 462 4.60 -19.16 -10.40
CA GLY A 462 5.12 -19.74 -11.64
C GLY A 462 5.69 -18.63 -12.54
N ALA A 463 6.37 -19.01 -13.59
CA ALA A 463 7.16 -18.15 -14.47
C ALA A 463 6.74 -16.68 -14.50
N VAL A 464 7.64 -15.80 -14.14
CA VAL A 464 7.48 -14.35 -14.27
C VAL A 464 8.02 -13.97 -15.64
N LEU A 465 7.20 -13.32 -16.45
CA LEU A 465 7.62 -12.77 -17.73
C LEU A 465 7.72 -11.25 -17.62
N ILE A 466 8.89 -10.69 -17.93
CA ILE A 466 9.13 -9.25 -17.94
C ILE A 466 9.19 -8.77 -19.38
N ARG A 467 8.37 -7.78 -19.72
CA ARG A 467 8.31 -7.18 -21.05
C ARG A 467 8.54 -5.69 -20.99
N ASN A 468 9.41 -5.22 -21.87
CA ASN A 468 9.65 -3.79 -22.08
C ASN A 468 8.93 -3.38 -23.37
N PHE A 469 7.85 -2.63 -23.26
CA PHE A 469 7.11 -2.10 -24.39
C PHE A 469 7.68 -0.72 -24.77
N LEU A 470 8.05 -0.59 -26.05
CA LEU A 470 8.43 0.68 -26.68
C LEU A 470 7.29 1.08 -27.63
N LEU A 471 6.39 1.93 -27.14
CA LEU A 471 5.13 2.22 -27.81
C LEU A 471 5.15 3.63 -28.40
N ASN A 472 4.94 3.74 -29.70
CA ASN A 472 4.80 5.02 -30.37
C ASN A 472 3.37 5.54 -30.25
N ILE A 473 3.24 6.85 -30.01
CA ILE A 473 1.95 7.54 -30.03
C ILE A 473 1.65 7.95 -31.46
N PRO A 474 0.46 7.64 -32.00
CA PRO A 474 0.09 8.05 -33.33
C PRO A 474 0.09 9.58 -33.42
N LYS A 475 0.69 10.13 -34.49
CA LYS A 475 0.57 11.56 -34.78
C LYS A 475 -0.89 11.87 -35.07
N THR A 476 -1.49 12.77 -34.33
CA THR A 476 -2.79 13.34 -34.71
C THR A 476 -2.60 14.05 -36.04
N GLU A 477 -3.21 13.58 -37.11
CA GLU A 477 -3.33 14.37 -38.34
C GLU A 477 -4.10 15.64 -37.96
N SER A 478 -3.41 16.77 -37.99
CA SER A 478 -4.09 18.06 -37.95
C SER A 478 -4.98 18.12 -39.19
N LYS A 479 -6.29 17.93 -39.01
CA LYS A 479 -7.23 18.34 -40.04
C LYS A 479 -7.12 19.87 -40.13
N GLU A 480 -6.19 20.37 -40.96
CA GLU A 480 -6.30 21.72 -41.46
C GLU A 480 -7.65 21.79 -42.18
N LYS A 481 -8.54 22.54 -41.59
CA LYS A 481 -9.77 22.95 -42.26
C LYS A 481 -9.36 23.95 -43.37
N ASN A 482 -9.35 23.46 -44.62
CA ASN A 482 -9.54 24.36 -45.77
C ASN A 482 -10.95 24.91 -45.79
#